data_66a58b09904bc7c117707d1692446288
#
_entry.id   66a58b09904bc7c117707d1692446288
#
_cell.length_a   1.000
_cell.length_b   1.000
_cell.length_c   1.000
_cell.angle_alpha   90.00
_cell.angle_beta   90.00
_cell.angle_gamma   90.00
#
_symmetry.space_group_name_H-M   'P 1'
#
loop_
_entity.id
_entity.type
_entity.pdbx_description
1 polymer ?
#
loop_
_entity_poly.entity_id
_entity_poly.type
_entity_poly.pdbx_seq_one_letter_code
_entity_poly.pdbx_strand_id
1 'polypeptide(L)'
;LKEKKEISQKAAAAYGVNISSINALIKKGLISRYVRELSPYKKEVVSETSSVKKKLNEEQKFAVDSIIKSEKQNKVFLLNGITGSGKTEVYLQAIQEVINKGKQALILIPEIGLAPQAEKRFKQYFGERVLSFHSAKNDREKVDAWLGASKGLIDIIIGTRSSVFMPMKDIGIIVIDEEHDLSYKQVDRFRYSARDIALYRAKIEKIPVVLASATPSLETLNNSLEKKFEILNLTKRATGASLPKYLPIDLRGKELKEGFSDELLKSSEEELEKGNQVLIFLNRRGYAPSLICKTCGWLSNCDRCDALMTIHKSPPKLQCHHCESQKNEPKVCPSCQSNDFLSYGYGTERVEEFLNERFSKFPVLRIDSDSTRKKESMNEYLDLINSGKPMVLLGTQLLAKGHHFPNVTLVGILDADSGLFSADFRGSERVAQLMTQ
;
A
#
# COMPACT_ATOMS: atom_id res chain seq x y z
N LEU A 1 -8.78 7.96 -50.09
CA LEU A 1 -9.92 7.01 -50.06
C LEU A 1 -9.89 5.95 -51.17
N LYS A 2 -9.29 6.24 -52.36
CA LYS A 2 -9.16 5.20 -53.42
C LYS A 2 -8.22 4.04 -52.97
N GLU A 3 -7.22 4.33 -52.13
CA GLU A 3 -6.25 3.33 -51.65
C GLU A 3 -6.60 2.72 -50.27
N LYS A 4 -7.38 3.45 -49.47
CA LYS A 4 -7.83 2.98 -48.15
C LYS A 4 -9.35 3.05 -48.07
N LYS A 5 -9.98 1.91 -47.79
CA LYS A 5 -11.45 1.83 -47.65
C LYS A 5 -12.01 2.67 -46.51
N GLU A 6 -11.17 2.99 -45.49
CA GLU A 6 -11.53 3.72 -44.28
C GLU A 6 -10.43 4.72 -43.87
N ILE A 7 -10.80 5.87 -43.35
CA ILE A 7 -9.89 6.88 -42.81
C ILE A 7 -10.52 7.53 -41.57
N SER A 8 -9.72 7.75 -40.50
CA SER A 8 -10.21 8.48 -39.33
C SER A 8 -10.36 9.96 -39.61
N GLN A 9 -11.33 10.64 -38.99
CA GLN A 9 -11.54 12.08 -39.12
C GLN A 9 -10.28 12.88 -38.80
N LYS A 10 -9.50 12.46 -37.81
CA LYS A 10 -8.22 13.08 -37.43
C LYS A 10 -7.16 12.89 -38.52
N ALA A 11 -7.07 11.73 -39.14
CA ALA A 11 -6.16 11.49 -40.26
C ALA A 11 -6.61 12.24 -41.53
N ALA A 12 -7.91 12.35 -41.80
CA ALA A 12 -8.42 13.16 -42.89
C ALA A 12 -8.06 14.64 -42.73
N ALA A 13 -8.13 15.18 -41.50
CA ALA A 13 -7.71 16.55 -41.22
C ALA A 13 -6.20 16.76 -41.45
N ALA A 14 -5.36 15.77 -41.15
CA ALA A 14 -3.90 15.82 -41.40
C ALA A 14 -3.58 15.86 -42.94
N TYR A 15 -4.47 15.35 -43.76
CA TYR A 15 -4.40 15.49 -45.25
C TYR A 15 -5.11 16.76 -45.77
N GLY A 16 -5.40 17.73 -44.91
CA GLY A 16 -6.02 19.00 -45.32
C GLY A 16 -7.51 18.93 -45.62
N VAL A 17 -8.19 17.81 -45.32
CA VAL A 17 -9.63 17.66 -45.56
C VAL A 17 -10.40 18.26 -44.39
N ASN A 18 -11.16 19.32 -44.61
CA ASN A 18 -11.97 19.96 -43.58
C ASN A 18 -13.31 19.24 -43.33
N ILE A 19 -13.92 19.53 -42.19
CA ILE A 19 -15.19 18.89 -41.78
C ILE A 19 -16.34 19.23 -42.75
N SER A 20 -16.34 20.44 -43.37
CA SER A 20 -17.37 20.84 -44.30
C SER A 20 -17.33 20.01 -45.58
N SER A 21 -16.14 19.71 -46.11
CA SER A 21 -15.95 18.80 -47.23
C SER A 21 -16.42 17.38 -46.95
N ILE A 22 -16.11 16.88 -45.74
CA ILE A 22 -16.59 15.55 -45.30
C ILE A 22 -18.12 15.52 -45.23
N ASN A 23 -18.76 16.53 -44.66
CA ASN A 23 -20.21 16.61 -44.57
C ASN A 23 -20.87 16.74 -45.96
N ALA A 24 -20.25 17.47 -46.91
CA ALA A 24 -20.73 17.55 -48.27
C ALA A 24 -20.69 16.20 -49.02
N LEU A 25 -19.63 15.41 -48.81
CA LEU A 25 -19.51 14.07 -49.38
C LEU A 25 -20.50 13.07 -48.75
N ILE A 26 -20.80 13.22 -47.46
CA ILE A 26 -21.83 12.42 -46.76
C ILE A 26 -23.22 12.76 -47.37
N LYS A 27 -23.53 14.06 -47.52
CA LYS A 27 -24.80 14.50 -48.18
C LYS A 27 -24.99 13.96 -49.61
N LYS A 28 -23.90 13.81 -50.33
CA LYS A 28 -23.89 13.24 -51.67
C LYS A 28 -23.91 11.71 -51.71
N GLY A 29 -23.94 11.05 -50.57
CA GLY A 29 -23.93 9.58 -50.46
C GLY A 29 -22.63 8.91 -50.92
N LEU A 30 -21.54 9.69 -51.11
CA LEU A 30 -20.26 9.18 -51.59
C LEU A 30 -19.41 8.54 -50.46
N ILE A 31 -19.66 8.91 -49.20
CA ILE A 31 -19.05 8.34 -48.02
C ILE A 31 -20.08 8.22 -46.91
N SER A 32 -19.86 7.28 -46.00
CA SER A 32 -20.65 7.15 -44.78
C SER A 32 -19.79 7.43 -43.58
N ARG A 33 -20.38 7.97 -42.52
CA ARG A 33 -19.74 8.16 -41.22
C ARG A 33 -20.23 7.09 -40.27
N TYR A 34 -19.30 6.41 -39.63
CA TYR A 34 -19.61 5.49 -38.54
C TYR A 34 -18.62 5.67 -37.39
N VAL A 35 -19.03 5.30 -36.19
CA VAL A 35 -18.18 5.29 -35.02
C VAL A 35 -17.60 3.90 -34.90
N ARG A 36 -16.30 3.79 -35.04
CA ARG A 36 -15.59 2.54 -34.76
C ARG A 36 -15.04 2.60 -33.38
N GLU A 37 -15.43 1.68 -32.53
CA GLU A 37 -14.84 1.47 -31.24
C GLU A 37 -13.43 0.88 -31.44
N LEU A 38 -12.41 1.71 -31.28
CA LEU A 38 -11.02 1.25 -31.31
C LEU A 38 -10.70 0.73 -29.90
N SER A 39 -10.82 -0.57 -29.70
CA SER A 39 -10.22 -1.18 -28.52
C SER A 39 -8.70 -1.15 -28.69
N PRO A 40 -7.93 -0.54 -27.77
CA PRO A 40 -6.49 -0.57 -27.81
C PRO A 40 -5.93 -1.99 -27.57
N TYR A 41 -6.80 -2.92 -27.13
CA TYR A 41 -6.43 -4.28 -26.79
C TYR A 41 -6.91 -5.26 -27.85
N LYS A 42 -5.99 -5.83 -28.59
CA LYS A 42 -6.25 -6.96 -29.47
C LYS A 42 -6.17 -8.25 -28.65
N LYS A 43 -7.03 -9.20 -28.94
CA LYS A 43 -6.95 -10.55 -28.43
C LYS A 43 -5.82 -11.27 -29.18
N GLU A 44 -4.56 -10.86 -28.94
CA GLU A 44 -3.42 -11.63 -29.43
C GLU A 44 -3.26 -12.85 -28.52
N VAL A 45 -3.14 -14.00 -29.13
CA VAL A 45 -2.78 -15.24 -28.42
C VAL A 45 -1.45 -14.97 -27.75
N VAL A 46 -1.44 -15.05 -26.43
CA VAL A 46 -0.22 -14.90 -25.63
C VAL A 46 0.76 -15.97 -26.11
N SER A 47 1.76 -15.59 -26.92
CA SER A 47 2.96 -16.39 -27.07
C SER A 47 3.50 -16.60 -25.65
N GLU A 48 3.83 -17.83 -25.30
CA GLU A 48 4.36 -18.22 -24.00
C GLU A 48 5.39 -17.20 -23.52
N THR A 49 4.96 -16.30 -22.64
CA THR A 49 5.88 -15.37 -21.98
C THR A 49 6.76 -16.26 -21.10
N SER A 50 8.04 -16.30 -21.43
CA SER A 50 9.07 -17.05 -20.73
C SER A 50 9.36 -16.46 -19.33
N SER A 51 8.33 -16.33 -18.51
CA SER A 51 8.50 -16.02 -17.11
C SER A 51 8.99 -17.30 -16.43
N VAL A 52 10.21 -17.27 -15.96
CA VAL A 52 10.77 -18.34 -15.14
C VAL A 52 9.88 -18.50 -13.90
N LYS A 53 8.96 -19.45 -13.94
CA LYS A 53 8.15 -19.82 -12.78
C LYS A 53 9.10 -20.16 -11.65
N LYS A 54 9.06 -19.43 -10.56
CA LYS A 54 9.86 -19.74 -9.38
C LYS A 54 9.40 -21.07 -8.81
N LYS A 55 10.36 -21.91 -8.42
CA LYS A 55 10.08 -23.19 -7.77
C LYS A 55 9.42 -22.90 -6.41
N LEU A 56 8.20 -23.40 -6.22
CA LEU A 56 7.48 -23.31 -4.96
C LEU A 56 8.02 -24.32 -3.95
N ASN A 57 8.02 -23.93 -2.67
CA ASN A 57 8.18 -24.87 -1.57
C ASN A 57 6.85 -25.62 -1.31
N GLU A 58 6.88 -26.60 -0.41
CA GLU A 58 5.71 -27.46 -0.13
C GLU A 58 4.50 -26.66 0.38
N GLU A 59 4.71 -25.69 1.30
CA GLU A 59 3.64 -24.84 1.83
C GLU A 59 3.00 -23.97 0.73
N GLN A 60 3.83 -23.37 -0.12
CA GLN A 60 3.37 -22.56 -1.24
C GLN A 60 2.61 -23.40 -2.28
N LYS A 61 3.13 -24.59 -2.60
CA LYS A 61 2.46 -25.52 -3.53
C LYS A 61 1.11 -25.96 -2.99
N PHE A 62 1.05 -26.34 -1.71
CA PHE A 62 -0.21 -26.70 -1.05
C PHE A 62 -1.23 -25.54 -1.12
N ALA A 63 -0.78 -24.32 -0.88
CA ALA A 63 -1.64 -23.12 -0.95
C ALA A 63 -2.19 -22.91 -2.36
N VAL A 64 -1.34 -22.99 -3.40
CA VAL A 64 -1.78 -22.87 -4.80
C VAL A 64 -2.79 -23.96 -5.14
N ASP A 65 -2.49 -25.22 -4.83
CA ASP A 65 -3.37 -26.36 -5.13
C ASP A 65 -4.73 -26.23 -4.43
N SER A 66 -4.75 -25.74 -3.18
CA SER A 66 -5.99 -25.51 -2.42
C SER A 66 -6.86 -24.43 -3.06
N ILE A 67 -6.26 -23.31 -3.48
CA ILE A 67 -6.97 -22.21 -4.15
C ILE A 67 -7.55 -22.70 -5.48
N ILE A 68 -6.77 -23.41 -6.30
CA ILE A 68 -7.20 -23.89 -7.62
C ILE A 68 -8.34 -24.91 -7.49
N LYS A 69 -8.25 -25.84 -6.52
CA LYS A 69 -9.31 -26.85 -6.26
C LYS A 69 -10.64 -26.24 -5.86
N SER A 70 -10.65 -24.99 -5.38
CA SER A 70 -11.88 -24.30 -4.96
C SER A 70 -12.62 -23.56 -6.08
N GLU A 71 -12.23 -23.77 -7.33
CA GLU A 71 -12.92 -23.21 -8.49
C GLU A 71 -14.43 -23.52 -8.45
N LYS A 72 -15.25 -22.52 -8.79
CA LYS A 72 -16.74 -22.58 -8.71
C LYS A 72 -17.30 -22.78 -7.29
N GLN A 73 -16.46 -22.58 -6.27
CA GLN A 73 -16.85 -22.59 -4.88
C GLN A 73 -16.59 -21.21 -4.26
N ASN A 74 -17.55 -20.73 -3.48
CA ASN A 74 -17.31 -19.52 -2.68
C ASN A 74 -16.46 -19.91 -1.46
N LYS A 75 -15.15 -20.04 -1.65
CA LYS A 75 -14.18 -20.24 -0.57
C LYS A 75 -13.35 -18.98 -0.33
N VAL A 76 -13.17 -18.66 0.93
CA VAL A 76 -12.30 -17.56 1.36
C VAL A 76 -11.06 -18.17 2.00
N PHE A 77 -9.91 -17.80 1.49
CA PHE A 77 -8.61 -18.22 2.00
C PHE A 77 -7.91 -17.06 2.69
N LEU A 78 -7.46 -17.26 3.91
CA LEU A 78 -6.47 -16.41 4.53
C LEU A 78 -5.08 -16.97 4.19
N LEU A 79 -4.37 -16.33 3.27
CA LEU A 79 -2.96 -16.62 2.98
C LEU A 79 -2.10 -15.90 4.02
N ASN A 80 -1.91 -16.56 5.15
CA ASN A 80 -1.16 -16.06 6.30
C ASN A 80 0.32 -16.42 6.14
N GLY A 81 1.16 -15.46 5.83
CA GLY A 81 2.56 -15.72 5.59
C GLY A 81 3.46 -14.60 6.09
N ILE A 82 4.54 -14.96 6.75
CA ILE A 82 5.53 -13.99 7.23
C ILE A 82 6.07 -13.13 6.07
N THR A 83 6.59 -11.96 6.40
CA THR A 83 7.21 -11.07 5.40
C THR A 83 8.33 -11.80 4.65
N GLY A 84 8.29 -11.78 3.31
CA GLY A 84 9.24 -12.52 2.49
C GLY A 84 8.94 -14.01 2.31
N SER A 85 7.79 -14.53 2.76
CA SER A 85 7.39 -15.94 2.58
C SER A 85 6.97 -16.29 1.14
N GLY A 86 6.85 -15.31 0.25
CA GLY A 86 6.47 -15.52 -1.14
C GLY A 86 4.95 -15.57 -1.37
N LYS A 87 4.13 -14.94 -0.53
CA LYS A 87 2.67 -14.81 -0.75
C LYS A 87 2.33 -14.39 -2.18
N THR A 88 3.05 -13.40 -2.70
CA THR A 88 2.84 -12.92 -4.07
C THR A 88 3.02 -14.02 -5.10
N GLU A 89 4.02 -14.88 -4.95
CA GLU A 89 4.27 -15.98 -5.88
C GLU A 89 3.12 -16.99 -5.85
N VAL A 90 2.56 -17.27 -4.67
CA VAL A 90 1.41 -18.19 -4.52
C VAL A 90 0.22 -17.66 -5.31
N TYR A 91 -0.19 -16.40 -5.10
CA TYR A 91 -1.36 -15.91 -5.81
C TYR A 91 -1.08 -15.64 -7.30
N LEU A 92 0.15 -15.32 -7.73
CA LEU A 92 0.52 -15.24 -9.15
C LEU A 92 0.29 -16.58 -9.86
N GLN A 93 0.76 -17.70 -9.26
CA GLN A 93 0.58 -19.02 -9.85
C GLN A 93 -0.88 -19.48 -9.82
N ALA A 94 -1.63 -19.16 -8.78
CA ALA A 94 -3.08 -19.42 -8.74
C ALA A 94 -3.83 -18.63 -9.83
N ILE A 95 -3.49 -17.34 -10.03
CA ILE A 95 -4.05 -16.49 -11.08
C ILE A 95 -3.72 -17.04 -12.47
N GLN A 96 -2.49 -17.56 -12.69
CA GLN A 96 -2.12 -18.14 -13.97
C GLN A 96 -3.05 -19.27 -14.38
N GLU A 97 -3.43 -20.14 -13.43
CA GLU A 97 -4.36 -21.24 -13.71
C GLU A 97 -5.78 -20.73 -14.02
N VAL A 98 -6.20 -19.65 -13.38
CA VAL A 98 -7.48 -18.98 -13.69
C VAL A 98 -7.48 -18.39 -15.10
N ILE A 99 -6.39 -17.74 -15.50
CA ILE A 99 -6.23 -17.14 -16.84
C ILE A 99 -6.13 -18.22 -17.91
N ASN A 100 -5.43 -19.31 -17.65
CA ASN A 100 -5.33 -20.46 -18.56
C ASN A 100 -6.72 -21.05 -18.91
N LYS A 101 -7.68 -20.90 -18.01
CA LYS A 101 -9.09 -21.29 -18.21
C LYS A 101 -9.94 -20.19 -18.88
N GLY A 102 -9.32 -19.11 -19.34
CA GLY A 102 -9.98 -18.01 -20.04
C GLY A 102 -10.74 -17.05 -19.13
N LYS A 103 -10.56 -17.14 -17.81
CA LYS A 103 -11.19 -16.27 -16.79
C LYS A 103 -10.30 -15.08 -16.43
N GLN A 104 -10.88 -14.11 -15.74
CA GLN A 104 -10.21 -12.89 -15.32
C GLN A 104 -9.91 -12.90 -13.81
N ALA A 105 -8.91 -12.10 -13.41
CA ALA A 105 -8.53 -11.93 -12.02
C ALA A 105 -8.60 -10.45 -11.59
N LEU A 106 -9.14 -10.20 -10.40
CA LEU A 106 -9.14 -8.90 -9.75
C LEU A 106 -8.17 -8.93 -8.56
N ILE A 107 -7.21 -8.00 -8.54
CA ILE A 107 -6.26 -7.84 -7.46
C ILE A 107 -6.47 -6.47 -6.82
N LEU A 108 -6.76 -6.45 -5.54
CA LEU A 108 -6.81 -5.23 -4.74
C LEU A 108 -5.50 -5.05 -4.00
N ILE A 109 -4.92 -3.84 -4.11
CA ILE A 109 -3.72 -3.42 -3.40
C ILE A 109 -4.05 -2.18 -2.55
N PRO A 110 -3.39 -1.98 -1.38
CA PRO A 110 -3.81 -0.96 -0.43
C PRO A 110 -3.58 0.47 -0.92
N GLU A 111 -2.48 0.73 -1.62
CA GLU A 111 -2.06 2.10 -1.94
C GLU A 111 -1.73 2.29 -3.43
N ILE A 112 -2.02 3.50 -3.94
CA ILE A 112 -1.74 3.88 -5.34
C ILE A 112 -0.24 3.82 -5.64
N GLY A 113 0.61 4.18 -4.66
CA GLY A 113 2.07 4.17 -4.82
C GLY A 113 2.65 2.79 -5.15
N LEU A 114 1.98 1.71 -4.74
CA LEU A 114 2.37 0.33 -5.02
C LEU A 114 1.87 -0.17 -6.39
N ALA A 115 0.88 0.51 -6.99
CA ALA A 115 0.26 0.08 -8.24
C ALA A 115 1.24 -0.03 -9.42
N PRO A 116 2.18 0.92 -9.65
CA PRO A 116 3.12 0.82 -10.77
C PRO A 116 4.09 -0.37 -10.66
N GLN A 117 4.57 -0.66 -9.45
CA GLN A 117 5.47 -1.80 -9.21
C GLN A 117 4.73 -3.14 -9.38
N ALA A 118 3.51 -3.23 -8.82
CA ALA A 118 2.65 -4.38 -9.00
C ALA A 118 2.33 -4.58 -10.48
N GLU A 119 1.89 -3.53 -11.20
CA GLU A 119 1.60 -3.59 -12.64
C GLU A 119 2.81 -4.07 -13.43
N LYS A 120 4.02 -3.51 -13.18
CA LYS A 120 5.26 -3.93 -13.83
C LYS A 120 5.55 -5.42 -13.59
N ARG A 121 5.44 -5.87 -12.35
CA ARG A 121 5.67 -7.28 -11.97
C ARG A 121 4.67 -8.22 -12.64
N PHE A 122 3.40 -7.84 -12.65
CA PHE A 122 2.36 -8.64 -13.29
C PHE A 122 2.50 -8.64 -14.81
N LYS A 123 2.86 -7.53 -15.44
CA LYS A 123 3.15 -7.49 -16.87
C LYS A 123 4.33 -8.37 -17.28
N GLN A 124 5.36 -8.44 -16.45
CA GLN A 124 6.48 -9.36 -16.66
C GLN A 124 6.03 -10.83 -16.62
N TYR A 125 4.98 -11.13 -15.85
CA TYR A 125 4.49 -12.50 -15.66
C TYR A 125 3.39 -12.88 -16.67
N PHE A 126 2.49 -11.94 -17.00
CA PHE A 126 1.27 -12.18 -17.78
C PHE A 126 1.20 -11.38 -19.10
N GLY A 127 2.19 -10.55 -19.39
CA GLY A 127 2.18 -9.69 -20.59
C GLY A 127 1.27 -8.48 -20.47
N GLU A 128 0.88 -7.92 -21.62
CA GLU A 128 0.20 -6.62 -21.71
C GLU A 128 -1.30 -6.63 -21.37
N ARG A 129 -1.88 -7.81 -21.11
CA ARG A 129 -3.30 -7.93 -20.73
C ARG A 129 -3.55 -7.66 -19.24
N VAL A 130 -2.63 -6.94 -18.62
CA VAL A 130 -2.68 -6.47 -17.23
C VAL A 130 -2.84 -4.95 -17.21
N LEU A 131 -3.85 -4.44 -16.52
CA LEU A 131 -4.05 -3.01 -16.34
C LEU A 131 -4.23 -2.64 -14.87
N SER A 132 -3.73 -1.45 -14.53
CA SER A 132 -4.03 -0.86 -13.24
C SER A 132 -5.22 0.11 -13.31
N PHE A 133 -6.04 0.12 -12.23
CA PHE A 133 -7.17 1.02 -12.08
C PHE A 133 -7.14 1.70 -10.70
N HIS A 134 -6.94 3.01 -10.69
CA HIS A 134 -6.91 3.83 -9.48
C HIS A 134 -7.18 5.31 -9.78
N SER A 135 -7.40 6.13 -8.75
CA SER A 135 -7.81 7.53 -8.90
C SER A 135 -6.81 8.41 -9.66
N ALA A 136 -5.51 8.11 -9.61
CA ALA A 136 -4.47 8.87 -10.31
C ALA A 136 -4.39 8.59 -11.82
N LYS A 137 -5.12 7.59 -12.35
CA LYS A 137 -5.24 7.39 -13.79
C LYS A 137 -6.11 8.48 -14.42
N ASN A 138 -5.76 8.89 -15.64
CA ASN A 138 -6.60 9.83 -16.40
C ASN A 138 -7.92 9.16 -16.86
N ASP A 139 -8.88 9.97 -17.27
CA ASP A 139 -10.23 9.47 -17.58
C ASP A 139 -10.24 8.50 -18.77
N ARG A 140 -9.36 8.69 -19.74
CA ARG A 140 -9.24 7.79 -20.88
C ARG A 140 -8.72 6.41 -20.43
N GLU A 141 -7.66 6.37 -19.64
CA GLU A 141 -7.13 5.12 -19.07
C GLU A 141 -8.18 4.39 -18.22
N LYS A 142 -8.99 5.14 -17.45
CA LYS A 142 -10.10 4.56 -16.68
C LYS A 142 -11.16 3.94 -17.57
N VAL A 143 -11.57 4.64 -18.63
CA VAL A 143 -12.54 4.12 -19.60
C VAL A 143 -11.99 2.90 -20.33
N ASP A 144 -10.73 2.94 -20.78
CA ASP A 144 -10.09 1.82 -21.46
C ASP A 144 -10.02 0.58 -20.56
N ALA A 145 -9.65 0.76 -19.29
CA ALA A 145 -9.63 -0.34 -18.30
C ALA A 145 -11.04 -0.91 -18.04
N TRP A 146 -12.03 -0.03 -17.89
CA TRP A 146 -13.43 -0.41 -17.67
C TRP A 146 -14.00 -1.21 -18.83
N LEU A 147 -13.87 -0.70 -20.06
CA LEU A 147 -14.35 -1.37 -21.26
C LEU A 147 -13.55 -2.65 -21.56
N GLY A 148 -12.23 -2.62 -21.34
CA GLY A 148 -11.38 -3.79 -21.52
C GLY A 148 -11.75 -4.94 -20.58
N ALA A 149 -12.02 -4.64 -19.32
CA ALA A 149 -12.46 -5.61 -18.33
C ALA A 149 -13.85 -6.18 -18.65
N SER A 150 -14.83 -5.30 -18.97
CA SER A 150 -16.21 -5.71 -19.26
C SER A 150 -16.34 -6.55 -20.54
N LYS A 151 -15.45 -6.35 -21.51
CA LYS A 151 -15.42 -7.12 -22.77
C LYS A 151 -14.56 -8.38 -22.68
N GLY A 152 -13.84 -8.61 -21.56
CA GLY A 152 -12.91 -9.73 -21.41
C GLY A 152 -11.66 -9.61 -22.28
N LEU A 153 -11.24 -8.39 -22.63
CA LEU A 153 -10.03 -8.10 -23.39
C LEU A 153 -8.80 -7.97 -22.49
N ILE A 154 -9.02 -7.78 -21.19
CA ILE A 154 -8.03 -7.68 -20.14
C ILE A 154 -8.19 -8.86 -19.21
N ASP A 155 -7.10 -9.54 -18.90
CA ASP A 155 -7.12 -10.72 -18.02
C ASP A 155 -7.03 -10.33 -16.54
N ILE A 156 -6.28 -9.28 -16.22
CA ILE A 156 -6.00 -8.90 -14.86
C ILE A 156 -6.24 -7.41 -14.66
N ILE A 157 -7.04 -7.07 -13.67
CA ILE A 157 -7.16 -5.72 -13.13
C ILE A 157 -6.46 -5.66 -11.78
N ILE A 158 -5.48 -4.77 -11.66
CA ILE A 158 -4.83 -4.42 -10.38
C ILE A 158 -5.35 -3.06 -9.98
N GLY A 159 -5.86 -2.93 -8.77
CA GLY A 159 -6.35 -1.62 -8.38
C GLY A 159 -6.52 -1.43 -6.89
N THR A 160 -6.84 -0.20 -6.54
CA THR A 160 -7.12 0.16 -5.16
C THR A 160 -8.58 -0.11 -4.82
N ARG A 161 -9.00 0.33 -3.67
CA ARG A 161 -10.34 0.14 -3.09
C ARG A 161 -11.52 0.20 -4.10
N SER A 162 -11.54 1.21 -4.97
CA SER A 162 -12.64 1.39 -5.95
C SER A 162 -12.69 0.32 -7.04
N SER A 163 -11.61 -0.41 -7.25
CA SER A 163 -11.54 -1.44 -8.28
C SER A 163 -12.40 -2.66 -7.99
N VAL A 164 -12.90 -2.78 -6.76
CA VAL A 164 -13.86 -3.83 -6.39
C VAL A 164 -15.15 -3.77 -7.23
N PHE A 165 -15.47 -2.61 -7.81
CA PHE A 165 -16.65 -2.38 -8.67
C PHE A 165 -16.38 -2.57 -10.17
N MET A 166 -15.16 -2.98 -10.57
CA MET A 166 -14.85 -3.18 -11.98
C MET A 166 -15.74 -4.26 -12.61
N PRO A 167 -16.35 -3.98 -13.77
CA PRO A 167 -17.26 -4.90 -14.46
C PRO A 167 -16.46 -5.98 -15.21
N MET A 168 -15.98 -6.98 -14.49
CA MET A 168 -15.30 -8.12 -15.10
C MET A 168 -16.32 -9.02 -15.81
N LYS A 169 -15.98 -9.47 -17.03
CA LYS A 169 -16.88 -10.30 -17.85
C LYS A 169 -17.05 -11.71 -17.30
N ASP A 170 -15.94 -12.32 -16.91
CA ASP A 170 -15.89 -13.68 -16.35
C ASP A 170 -14.77 -13.75 -15.30
N ILE A 171 -15.07 -13.26 -14.11
CA ILE A 171 -14.11 -13.24 -13.02
C ILE A 171 -13.97 -14.65 -12.43
N GLY A 172 -12.73 -15.09 -12.19
CA GLY A 172 -12.41 -16.40 -11.65
C GLY A 172 -11.79 -16.39 -10.26
N ILE A 173 -11.21 -15.25 -9.85
CA ILE A 173 -10.56 -15.09 -8.54
C ILE A 173 -10.50 -13.62 -8.15
N ILE A 174 -10.63 -13.35 -6.84
CA ILE A 174 -10.31 -12.05 -6.25
C ILE A 174 -9.17 -12.24 -5.26
N VAL A 175 -8.14 -11.39 -5.35
CA VAL A 175 -7.03 -11.34 -4.40
C VAL A 175 -7.04 -9.98 -3.72
N ILE A 176 -6.88 -9.96 -2.40
CA ILE A 176 -6.72 -8.75 -1.61
C ILE A 176 -5.37 -8.85 -0.92
N ASP A 177 -4.41 -8.08 -1.41
CA ASP A 177 -3.08 -8.03 -0.83
C ASP A 177 -3.05 -7.08 0.36
N GLU A 178 -2.30 -7.42 1.41
CA GLU A 178 -2.28 -6.70 2.69
C GLU A 178 -3.70 -6.40 3.21
N GLU A 179 -4.54 -7.44 3.34
CA GLU A 179 -5.99 -7.34 3.62
C GLU A 179 -6.35 -6.54 4.87
N HIS A 180 -5.40 -6.46 5.81
CA HIS A 180 -5.54 -5.71 7.06
C HIS A 180 -5.50 -4.19 6.87
N ASP A 181 -5.10 -3.72 5.68
CA ASP A 181 -4.89 -2.30 5.46
C ASP A 181 -6.20 -1.50 5.50
N LEU A 182 -6.16 -0.39 6.26
CA LEU A 182 -7.32 0.47 6.45
C LEU A 182 -7.75 1.23 5.20
N SER A 183 -6.86 1.37 4.19
CA SER A 183 -7.19 2.04 2.94
C SER A 183 -8.32 1.34 2.17
N TYR A 184 -8.59 0.07 2.46
CA TYR A 184 -9.73 -0.65 1.91
C TYR A 184 -11.09 -0.17 2.44
N LYS A 185 -11.10 0.61 3.54
CA LYS A 185 -12.32 1.20 4.09
C LYS A 185 -12.49 2.64 3.60
N GLN A 186 -13.58 2.91 2.90
CA GLN A 186 -14.01 4.27 2.55
C GLN A 186 -14.76 4.86 3.74
N VAL A 187 -14.26 5.95 4.29
CA VAL A 187 -14.87 6.62 5.44
C VAL A 187 -15.65 7.88 5.05
N ASP A 188 -15.34 8.45 3.88
CA ASP A 188 -15.96 9.67 3.37
C ASP A 188 -16.99 9.36 2.29
N ARG A 189 -17.99 10.22 2.14
CA ARG A 189 -19.06 10.11 1.11
C ARG A 189 -19.78 8.76 1.17
N PHE A 190 -19.70 7.95 0.12
CA PHE A 190 -20.25 6.59 0.09
C PHE A 190 -19.34 5.66 0.89
N ARG A 191 -19.77 5.28 2.09
CA ARG A 191 -18.98 4.46 3.03
C ARG A 191 -19.10 2.98 2.71
N TYR A 192 -17.97 2.31 2.51
CA TYR A 192 -17.91 0.86 2.25
C TYR A 192 -16.54 0.29 2.60
N SER A 193 -16.48 -1.02 2.75
CA SER A 193 -15.26 -1.81 2.85
C SER A 193 -15.08 -2.58 1.55
N ALA A 194 -13.99 -2.33 0.83
CA ALA A 194 -13.70 -3.06 -0.41
C ALA A 194 -13.47 -4.54 -0.16
N ARG A 195 -12.89 -4.90 0.99
CA ARG A 195 -12.74 -6.28 1.43
C ARG A 195 -14.10 -6.97 1.54
N ASP A 196 -15.03 -6.37 2.25
CA ASP A 196 -16.34 -6.98 2.48
C ASP A 196 -17.17 -7.06 1.20
N ILE A 197 -17.09 -6.03 0.34
CA ILE A 197 -17.72 -6.07 -1.00
C ILE A 197 -17.09 -7.17 -1.86
N ALA A 198 -15.76 -7.34 -1.83
CA ALA A 198 -15.09 -8.40 -2.57
C ALA A 198 -15.55 -9.80 -2.12
N LEU A 199 -15.69 -10.01 -0.81
CA LEU A 199 -16.22 -11.24 -0.26
C LEU A 199 -17.68 -11.50 -0.70
N TYR A 200 -18.51 -10.44 -0.67
CA TYR A 200 -19.90 -10.53 -1.10
C TYR A 200 -20.01 -10.80 -2.61
N ARG A 201 -19.20 -10.08 -3.42
CA ARG A 201 -19.11 -10.29 -4.86
C ARG A 201 -18.69 -11.72 -5.19
N ALA A 202 -17.67 -12.23 -4.54
CA ALA A 202 -17.20 -13.59 -4.74
C ALA A 202 -18.24 -14.65 -4.38
N LYS A 203 -19.08 -14.37 -3.39
CA LYS A 203 -20.22 -15.22 -3.03
C LYS A 203 -21.25 -15.29 -4.15
N ILE A 204 -21.58 -14.16 -4.80
CA ILE A 204 -22.50 -14.10 -5.93
C ILE A 204 -21.91 -14.82 -7.15
N GLU A 205 -20.65 -14.54 -7.47
CA GLU A 205 -19.93 -15.10 -8.63
C GLU A 205 -19.50 -16.57 -8.40
N LYS A 206 -19.59 -17.08 -7.17
CA LYS A 206 -19.17 -18.43 -6.75
C LYS A 206 -17.69 -18.69 -7.06
N ILE A 207 -16.83 -17.76 -6.70
CA ILE A 207 -15.40 -17.80 -6.95
C ILE A 207 -14.59 -17.71 -5.64
N PRO A 208 -13.33 -18.19 -5.63
CA PRO A 208 -12.45 -18.05 -4.48
C PRO A 208 -11.99 -16.60 -4.26
N VAL A 209 -11.77 -16.27 -2.96
CA VAL A 209 -11.10 -15.05 -2.53
C VAL A 209 -9.85 -15.41 -1.74
N VAL A 210 -8.75 -14.73 -2.03
CA VAL A 210 -7.50 -14.83 -1.29
C VAL A 210 -7.25 -13.52 -0.55
N LEU A 211 -7.29 -13.58 0.77
CA LEU A 211 -6.91 -12.51 1.68
C LEU A 211 -5.45 -12.74 2.08
N ALA A 212 -4.51 -11.97 1.49
CA ALA A 212 -3.08 -12.15 1.75
C ALA A 212 -2.60 -11.14 2.79
N SER A 213 -1.92 -11.60 3.84
CA SER A 213 -1.32 -10.73 4.86
C SER A 213 -0.21 -11.44 5.62
N ALA A 214 0.76 -10.66 6.12
CA ALA A 214 1.70 -11.10 7.14
C ALA A 214 1.14 -10.86 8.56
N THR A 215 0.21 -9.93 8.66
CA THR A 215 -0.38 -9.43 9.89
C THR A 215 -1.90 -9.30 9.73
N PRO A 216 -2.62 -10.41 9.61
CA PRO A 216 -4.06 -10.39 9.33
C PRO A 216 -4.84 -9.54 10.33
N SER A 217 -5.94 -8.95 9.88
CA SER A 217 -6.87 -8.24 10.77
C SER A 217 -7.52 -9.20 11.75
N LEU A 218 -7.87 -8.70 12.94
CA LEU A 218 -8.50 -9.52 13.99
C LEU A 218 -9.82 -10.14 13.50
N GLU A 219 -10.57 -9.45 12.66
CA GLU A 219 -11.80 -9.97 12.05
C GLU A 219 -11.52 -11.16 11.13
N THR A 220 -10.46 -11.05 10.30
CA THR A 220 -10.09 -12.15 9.40
C THR A 220 -9.56 -13.34 10.18
N LEU A 221 -8.76 -13.11 11.22
CA LEU A 221 -8.31 -14.17 12.13
C LEU A 221 -9.48 -14.87 12.83
N ASN A 222 -10.41 -14.10 13.38
CA ASN A 222 -11.59 -14.67 14.04
C ASN A 222 -12.44 -15.53 13.09
N ASN A 223 -12.70 -15.02 11.87
CA ASN A 223 -13.42 -15.80 10.85
C ASN A 223 -12.67 -17.09 10.47
N SER A 224 -11.35 -17.08 10.53
CA SER A 224 -10.54 -18.27 10.28
C SER A 224 -10.58 -19.26 11.44
N LEU A 225 -10.56 -18.78 12.69
CA LEU A 225 -10.73 -19.61 13.88
C LEU A 225 -12.12 -20.27 13.91
N GLU A 226 -13.15 -19.55 13.50
CA GLU A 226 -14.51 -20.06 13.34
C GLU A 226 -14.69 -20.96 12.11
N LYS A 227 -13.62 -21.26 11.37
CA LYS A 227 -13.64 -22.10 10.15
C LYS A 227 -14.52 -21.56 9.02
N LYS A 228 -14.86 -20.27 9.05
CA LYS A 228 -15.54 -19.58 7.94
C LYS A 228 -14.56 -19.31 6.79
N PHE A 229 -13.28 -19.07 7.12
CA PHE A 229 -12.17 -18.91 6.18
C PHE A 229 -11.16 -20.05 6.36
N GLU A 230 -10.58 -20.52 5.27
CA GLU A 230 -9.53 -21.53 5.29
C GLU A 230 -8.16 -20.87 5.42
N ILE A 231 -7.33 -21.30 6.39
CA ILE A 231 -6.01 -20.74 6.60
C ILE A 231 -4.97 -21.51 5.78
N LEU A 232 -4.18 -20.77 5.00
CA LEU A 232 -3.02 -21.26 4.28
C LEU A 232 -1.77 -20.59 4.87
N ASN A 233 -1.00 -21.32 5.67
CA ASN A 233 0.17 -20.78 6.36
C ASN A 233 1.44 -20.93 5.53
N LEU A 234 2.22 -19.83 5.46
CA LEU A 234 3.56 -19.80 4.89
C LEU A 234 4.54 -19.38 5.99
N THR A 235 5.16 -20.34 6.65
CA THR A 235 5.97 -20.14 7.86
C THR A 235 7.43 -19.84 7.55
N LYS A 236 7.90 -20.13 6.33
CA LYS A 236 9.30 -20.00 5.93
C LYS A 236 9.50 -18.85 4.96
N ARG A 237 10.59 -18.08 5.14
CA ARG A 237 11.01 -17.10 4.14
C ARG A 237 11.50 -17.79 2.88
N ALA A 238 11.11 -17.27 1.72
CA ALA A 238 11.53 -17.80 0.42
C ALA A 238 13.06 -17.74 0.22
N THR A 239 13.73 -16.78 0.85
CA THR A 239 15.19 -16.60 0.80
C THR A 239 15.96 -17.40 1.83
N GLY A 240 15.29 -18.09 2.78
CA GLY A 240 15.92 -18.76 3.91
C GLY A 240 16.49 -17.81 4.99
N ALA A 241 16.32 -16.50 4.84
CA ALA A 241 16.82 -15.52 5.81
C ALA A 241 16.12 -15.66 7.18
N SER A 242 16.88 -15.46 8.26
CA SER A 242 16.35 -15.47 9.63
C SER A 242 15.39 -14.31 9.88
N LEU A 243 14.52 -14.48 10.88
CA LEU A 243 13.67 -13.39 11.36
C LEU A 243 14.50 -12.33 12.09
N PRO A 244 14.11 -11.05 12.06
CA PRO A 244 14.78 -10.02 12.83
C PRO A 244 14.64 -10.28 14.33
N LYS A 245 15.65 -9.84 15.11
CA LYS A 245 15.57 -9.85 16.56
C LYS A 245 14.97 -8.54 17.04
N TYR A 246 14.01 -8.62 17.95
CA TYR A 246 13.43 -7.44 18.58
C TYR A 246 14.23 -7.10 19.84
N LEU A 247 14.69 -5.86 19.91
CA LEU A 247 15.46 -5.33 21.04
C LEU A 247 14.70 -4.12 21.63
N PRO A 248 13.80 -4.33 22.58
CA PRO A 248 13.12 -3.22 23.23
C PRO A 248 14.10 -2.43 24.10
N ILE A 249 14.07 -1.09 23.96
CA ILE A 249 14.87 -0.16 24.74
C ILE A 249 13.93 0.54 25.72
N ASP A 250 14.16 0.36 27.04
CA ASP A 250 13.41 1.09 28.06
C ASP A 250 13.91 2.54 28.11
N LEU A 251 13.01 3.47 27.83
CA LEU A 251 13.31 4.89 27.78
C LEU A 251 13.09 5.63 29.09
N ARG A 252 12.57 4.96 30.14
CA ARG A 252 12.31 5.58 31.42
C ARG A 252 13.62 6.01 32.09
N GLY A 253 13.69 7.27 32.53
CA GLY A 253 14.87 7.86 33.15
C GLY A 253 16.04 8.11 32.20
N LYS A 254 15.87 7.95 30.89
CA LYS A 254 16.90 8.25 29.88
C LYS A 254 16.70 9.62 29.27
N GLU A 255 17.79 10.30 29.01
CA GLU A 255 17.78 11.51 28.18
C GLU A 255 17.69 11.13 26.72
N LEU A 256 16.74 11.72 26.02
CA LEU A 256 16.51 11.47 24.58
C LEU A 256 16.95 12.69 23.77
N LYS A 257 17.68 12.42 22.70
CA LYS A 257 18.06 13.43 21.69
C LYS A 257 17.12 13.27 20.48
N GLU A 258 16.19 14.20 20.28
CA GLU A 258 15.16 14.14 19.22
C GLU A 258 14.41 12.78 19.15
N GLY A 259 14.18 12.15 20.33
CA GLY A 259 13.50 10.85 20.45
C GLY A 259 14.41 9.63 20.35
N PHE A 260 15.70 9.83 20.15
CA PHE A 260 16.68 8.76 20.08
C PHE A 260 17.33 8.52 21.45
N SER A 261 17.44 7.26 21.82
CA SER A 261 18.33 6.85 22.92
C SER A 261 19.78 6.71 22.41
N ASP A 262 20.74 6.85 23.31
CA ASP A 262 22.15 6.67 22.96
C ASP A 262 22.43 5.25 22.45
N GLU A 263 21.70 4.22 22.93
CA GLU A 263 21.84 2.84 22.47
C GLU A 263 21.42 2.70 21.00
N LEU A 264 20.29 3.33 20.59
CA LEU A 264 19.84 3.28 19.19
C LEU A 264 20.81 4.03 18.27
N LEU A 265 21.29 5.21 18.70
CA LEU A 265 22.27 5.98 17.93
C LEU A 265 23.57 5.21 17.74
N LYS A 266 24.09 4.57 18.79
CA LYS A 266 25.31 3.76 18.75
C LYS A 266 25.13 2.55 17.83
N SER A 267 24.05 1.80 17.95
CA SER A 267 23.76 0.65 17.07
C SER A 267 23.61 1.07 15.63
N SER A 268 23.03 2.25 15.37
CA SER A 268 22.91 2.80 14.00
C SER A 268 24.27 3.13 13.43
N GLU A 269 25.17 3.75 14.20
CA GLU A 269 26.53 4.10 13.80
C GLU A 269 27.33 2.84 13.46
N GLU A 270 27.27 1.81 14.33
CA GLU A 270 27.94 0.53 14.12
C GLU A 270 27.52 -0.16 12.82
N GLU A 271 26.22 -0.14 12.47
CA GLU A 271 25.73 -0.73 11.23
C GLU A 271 26.13 0.09 9.99
N LEU A 272 26.10 1.41 10.08
CA LEU A 272 26.57 2.29 8.99
C LEU A 272 28.06 2.12 8.72
N GLU A 273 28.89 2.01 9.75
CA GLU A 273 30.35 1.78 9.63
C GLU A 273 30.69 0.41 9.03
N LYS A 274 29.82 -0.60 9.22
CA LYS A 274 29.92 -1.92 8.56
C LYS A 274 29.53 -1.86 7.07
N GLY A 275 29.09 -0.70 6.57
CA GLY A 275 28.63 -0.52 5.20
C GLY A 275 27.16 -0.86 4.97
N ASN A 276 26.38 -1.06 6.02
CA ASN A 276 24.97 -1.40 5.96
C ASN A 276 24.06 -0.16 5.92
N GLN A 277 22.78 -0.39 5.69
CA GLN A 277 21.74 0.65 5.74
C GLN A 277 20.92 0.53 7.04
N VAL A 278 20.54 1.69 7.57
CA VAL A 278 19.70 1.79 8.77
C VAL A 278 18.38 2.45 8.40
N LEU A 279 17.26 1.86 8.80
CA LEU A 279 15.94 2.45 8.65
C LEU A 279 15.46 2.99 10.00
N ILE A 280 15.21 4.29 10.06
CA ILE A 280 14.54 4.94 11.19
C ILE A 280 13.08 5.13 10.80
N PHE A 281 12.23 4.40 11.50
CA PHE A 281 10.80 4.44 11.29
C PHE A 281 10.13 5.34 12.33
N LEU A 282 9.46 6.39 11.83
CA LEU A 282 8.61 7.23 12.65
C LEU A 282 7.19 6.67 12.64
N ASN A 283 6.74 6.17 13.78
CA ASN A 283 5.36 5.67 13.94
C ASN A 283 4.36 6.85 13.92
N ARG A 284 4.30 7.58 12.78
CA ARG A 284 3.52 8.80 12.65
C ARG A 284 2.39 8.66 11.64
N ARG A 285 1.18 8.33 12.11
CA ARG A 285 -0.07 8.83 11.51
C ARG A 285 -0.81 9.64 12.56
N GLY A 286 -0.82 10.97 12.38
CA GLY A 286 -1.75 11.85 13.05
C GLY A 286 -1.35 12.35 14.43
N TYR A 287 -0.07 12.29 14.82
CA TYR A 287 0.37 12.95 16.03
C TYR A 287 0.89 14.36 15.71
N ALA A 288 -0.01 15.30 15.82
CA ALA A 288 0.37 16.62 16.21
C ALA A 288 0.90 16.56 17.65
N PRO A 289 1.88 17.38 18.03
CA PRO A 289 2.56 17.28 19.30
C PRO A 289 1.58 17.35 20.48
N SER A 290 1.63 16.34 21.35
CA SER A 290 0.88 16.34 22.62
C SER A 290 1.74 16.88 23.74
N LEU A 291 1.13 17.44 24.78
CA LEU A 291 1.83 17.97 25.95
C LEU A 291 2.05 16.88 26.99
N ILE A 292 3.30 16.65 27.37
CA ILE A 292 3.70 15.70 28.40
C ILE A 292 4.46 16.44 29.50
N CYS A 293 4.14 16.16 30.76
CA CYS A 293 4.95 16.60 31.88
C CYS A 293 6.18 15.69 32.02
N LYS A 294 7.39 16.27 31.97
CA LYS A 294 8.65 15.51 32.16
C LYS A 294 8.78 14.91 33.54
N THR A 295 8.25 15.58 34.55
CA THR A 295 8.42 15.21 35.95
C THR A 295 7.60 13.97 36.35
N CYS A 296 6.31 13.93 35.93
CA CYS A 296 5.40 12.87 36.37
C CYS A 296 4.79 12.05 35.24
N GLY A 297 5.08 12.37 33.97
CA GLY A 297 4.50 11.67 32.82
C GLY A 297 3.03 12.01 32.52
N TRP A 298 2.46 13.04 33.16
CA TRP A 298 1.10 13.46 32.85
C TRP A 298 0.96 13.82 31.39
N LEU A 299 -0.13 13.33 30.75
CA LEU A 299 -0.47 13.56 29.36
C LEU A 299 -1.70 14.48 29.25
N SER A 300 -1.72 15.37 28.26
CA SER A 300 -2.85 16.24 28.00
C SER A 300 -4.00 15.47 27.33
N ASN A 301 -4.81 14.78 28.13
CA ASN A 301 -6.01 14.09 27.69
C ASN A 301 -7.18 15.07 27.45
N CYS A 302 -8.07 14.71 26.57
CA CYS A 302 -9.33 15.42 26.35
C CYS A 302 -10.31 15.06 27.47
N ASP A 303 -10.94 16.08 28.06
CA ASP A 303 -11.90 15.90 29.15
C ASP A 303 -13.26 15.33 28.67
N ARG A 304 -13.49 15.21 27.32
CA ARG A 304 -14.74 14.72 26.73
C ARG A 304 -14.66 13.30 26.17
N CYS A 305 -13.48 12.87 25.69
CA CYS A 305 -13.36 11.60 24.97
C CYS A 305 -12.07 10.85 25.24
N ASP A 306 -11.29 11.23 26.26
CA ASP A 306 -10.03 10.63 26.70
C ASP A 306 -8.91 10.54 25.65
N ALA A 307 -9.15 11.06 24.42
CA ALA A 307 -8.13 11.15 23.38
C ALA A 307 -7.04 12.15 23.79
N LEU A 308 -5.81 11.95 23.36
CA LEU A 308 -4.74 12.93 23.53
C LEU A 308 -5.06 14.22 22.78
N MET A 309 -4.82 15.36 23.42
CA MET A 309 -4.96 16.66 22.81
C MET A 309 -3.66 17.09 22.12
N THR A 310 -3.83 17.76 21.00
CA THR A 310 -2.79 18.28 20.14
C THR A 310 -2.44 19.71 20.49
N ILE A 311 -1.15 20.05 20.52
CA ILE A 311 -0.68 21.44 20.66
C ILE A 311 -0.76 22.14 19.31
N HIS A 312 -1.44 23.26 19.26
CA HIS A 312 -1.39 24.21 18.17
C HIS A 312 -0.61 25.45 18.60
N LYS A 313 0.35 25.90 17.78
CA LYS A 313 1.20 27.07 18.11
C LYS A 313 0.61 28.41 17.70
N SER A 314 -0.29 28.43 16.72
CA SER A 314 -0.89 29.66 16.23
C SER A 314 -2.39 29.48 15.93
N PRO A 315 -3.30 29.94 16.79
CA PRO A 315 -3.07 30.42 18.16
C PRO A 315 -2.70 29.31 19.15
N PRO A 316 -1.98 29.63 20.26
CA PRO A 316 -1.58 28.61 21.24
C PRO A 316 -2.80 28.00 21.91
N LYS A 317 -3.02 26.69 21.70
CA LYS A 317 -4.13 25.95 22.30
C LYS A 317 -3.88 24.44 22.22
N LEU A 318 -4.53 23.70 23.09
CA LEU A 318 -4.69 22.26 22.96
C LEU A 318 -6.03 21.97 22.28
N GLN A 319 -6.02 21.15 21.23
CA GLN A 319 -7.23 20.75 20.49
C GLN A 319 -7.31 19.22 20.36
N CYS A 320 -8.47 18.69 20.67
CA CYS A 320 -8.76 17.29 20.43
C CYS A 320 -9.24 17.12 18.97
N HIS A 321 -8.52 16.33 18.19
CA HIS A 321 -8.91 16.03 16.81
C HIS A 321 -10.01 14.96 16.69
N HIS A 322 -10.44 14.36 17.81
CA HIS A 322 -11.53 13.39 17.82
C HIS A 322 -12.91 14.05 18.03
N CYS A 323 -13.01 14.95 19.01
CA CYS A 323 -14.28 15.61 19.36
C CYS A 323 -14.26 17.13 19.22
N GLU A 324 -13.17 17.70 18.66
CA GLU A 324 -12.95 19.14 18.43
C GLU A 324 -12.92 20.02 19.68
N SER A 325 -12.94 19.42 20.88
CA SER A 325 -12.80 20.14 22.14
C SER A 325 -11.47 20.90 22.19
N GLN A 326 -11.49 22.13 22.71
CA GLN A 326 -10.30 22.98 22.82
C GLN A 326 -10.13 23.44 24.28
N LYS A 327 -8.86 23.51 24.72
CA LYS A 327 -8.48 24.12 26.01
C LYS A 327 -7.14 24.84 25.89
N ASN A 328 -6.91 25.77 26.81
CA ASN A 328 -5.65 26.49 26.86
C ASN A 328 -4.51 25.53 27.30
N GLU A 329 -3.30 25.81 26.87
CA GLU A 329 -2.11 25.12 27.32
C GLU A 329 -1.88 25.41 28.81
N PRO A 330 -1.76 24.41 29.69
CA PRO A 330 -1.54 24.62 31.12
C PRO A 330 -0.14 25.19 31.36
N LYS A 331 -0.01 26.18 32.24
CA LYS A 331 1.28 26.75 32.64
C LYS A 331 2.02 25.86 33.63
N VAL A 332 1.28 25.09 34.41
CA VAL A 332 1.81 24.10 35.36
C VAL A 332 1.06 22.76 35.20
N CYS A 333 1.75 21.68 35.48
CA CYS A 333 1.17 20.36 35.39
C CYS A 333 -0.01 20.19 36.35
N PRO A 334 -1.19 19.79 35.88
CA PRO A 334 -2.34 19.57 36.76
C PRO A 334 -2.11 18.46 37.80
N SER A 335 -1.18 17.54 37.53
CA SER A 335 -0.89 16.40 38.41
C SER A 335 0.18 16.69 39.48
N CYS A 336 1.34 17.27 39.10
CA CYS A 336 2.48 17.46 39.98
C CYS A 336 2.95 18.90 40.17
N GLN A 337 2.24 19.88 39.61
CA GLN A 337 2.52 21.31 39.65
C GLN A 337 3.88 21.74 39.05
N SER A 338 4.59 20.83 38.38
CA SER A 338 5.81 21.18 37.62
C SER A 338 5.47 22.02 36.39
N ASN A 339 6.37 22.90 36.01
CA ASN A 339 6.31 23.70 34.78
C ASN A 339 7.15 23.09 33.64
N ASP A 340 7.77 21.93 33.87
CA ASP A 340 8.62 21.27 32.86
C ASP A 340 7.81 20.38 31.94
N PHE A 341 7.38 20.96 30.81
CA PHE A 341 6.64 20.27 29.76
C PHE A 341 7.50 19.99 28.55
N LEU A 342 7.22 18.87 27.94
CA LEU A 342 7.68 18.52 26.59
C LEU A 342 6.49 18.58 25.63
N SER A 343 6.68 19.24 24.50
CA SER A 343 5.84 18.98 23.35
C SER A 343 6.34 17.66 22.71
N TYR A 344 5.59 16.61 22.94
CA TYR A 344 5.92 15.29 22.42
C TYR A 344 5.41 15.17 20.97
N GLY A 345 6.32 14.96 20.05
CA GLY A 345 6.05 14.78 18.63
C GLY A 345 7.14 15.43 17.77
N TYR A 346 7.99 14.59 17.22
CA TYR A 346 9.09 15.07 16.37
C TYR A 346 8.61 15.26 14.94
N GLY A 347 8.82 16.42 14.34
CA GLY A 347 8.64 16.62 12.90
C GLY A 347 9.65 15.81 12.12
N THR A 348 9.27 15.21 11.01
CA THR A 348 10.20 14.47 10.12
C THR A 348 11.39 15.32 9.71
N GLU A 349 11.20 16.63 9.52
CA GLU A 349 12.23 17.59 9.18
C GLU A 349 13.26 17.76 10.30
N ARG A 350 12.81 17.93 11.53
CA ARG A 350 13.71 18.07 12.68
C ARG A 350 14.52 16.82 12.96
N VAL A 351 13.91 15.65 12.80
CA VAL A 351 14.60 14.36 12.91
C VAL A 351 15.63 14.21 11.78
N GLU A 352 15.31 14.64 10.56
CA GLU A 352 16.23 14.65 9.42
C GLU A 352 17.45 15.54 9.68
N GLU A 353 17.25 16.77 10.15
CA GLU A 353 18.30 17.71 10.54
C GLU A 353 19.23 17.09 11.59
N PHE A 354 18.66 16.55 12.67
CA PHE A 354 19.43 15.90 13.72
C PHE A 354 20.25 14.69 13.20
N LEU A 355 19.65 13.85 12.34
CA LEU A 355 20.36 12.71 11.77
C LEU A 355 21.47 13.12 10.83
N ASN A 356 21.29 14.18 10.02
CA ASN A 356 22.34 14.74 9.16
C ASN A 356 23.52 15.30 9.97
N GLU A 357 23.26 15.96 11.09
CA GLU A 357 24.32 16.44 11.98
C GLU A 357 25.04 15.26 12.65
N ARG A 358 24.29 14.28 13.18
CA ARG A 358 24.84 13.16 13.93
C ARG A 358 25.62 12.17 13.07
N PHE A 359 25.14 11.90 11.85
CA PHE A 359 25.73 10.97 10.90
C PHE A 359 26.29 11.68 9.65
N SER A 360 27.03 12.77 9.84
CA SER A 360 27.53 13.63 8.76
C SER A 360 28.35 12.93 7.67
N LYS A 361 28.88 11.73 7.93
CA LYS A 361 29.61 10.89 6.97
C LYS A 361 28.69 10.09 6.05
N PHE A 362 27.41 9.94 6.39
CA PHE A 362 26.45 9.07 5.71
C PHE A 362 25.24 9.88 5.23
N PRO A 363 24.75 9.67 4.00
CA PRO A 363 23.57 10.39 3.53
C PRO A 363 22.32 9.96 4.34
N VAL A 364 21.49 10.94 4.66
CA VAL A 364 20.15 10.71 5.25
C VAL A 364 19.12 10.93 4.16
N LEU A 365 18.30 9.93 3.89
CA LEU A 365 17.28 9.95 2.87
C LEU A 365 15.89 9.92 3.51
N ARG A 366 15.17 11.05 3.45
CA ARG A 366 13.79 11.14 3.94
C ARG A 366 12.79 10.73 2.89
N ILE A 367 11.91 9.79 3.24
CA ILE A 367 10.85 9.28 2.39
C ILE A 367 9.52 9.38 3.13
N ASP A 368 8.73 10.36 2.77
CA ASP A 368 7.38 10.59 3.29
C ASP A 368 6.40 10.94 2.15
N SER A 369 5.13 11.12 2.50
CA SER A 369 4.07 11.42 1.51
C SER A 369 4.30 12.75 0.79
N ASP A 370 5.04 13.69 1.37
CA ASP A 370 5.29 15.00 0.78
C ASP A 370 6.50 14.96 -0.16
N SER A 371 7.55 14.23 0.21
CA SER A 371 8.75 14.04 -0.62
C SER A 371 8.46 13.19 -1.88
N THR A 372 7.44 12.32 -1.83
CA THR A 372 7.13 11.35 -2.90
C THR A 372 5.96 11.75 -3.81
N ARG A 373 5.42 12.96 -3.68
CA ARG A 373 4.31 13.44 -4.53
C ARG A 373 4.60 13.43 -6.03
N LYS A 374 5.86 13.55 -6.44
CA LYS A 374 6.28 13.43 -7.84
C LYS A 374 6.58 11.97 -8.16
N LYS A 375 5.92 11.44 -9.20
CA LYS A 375 6.00 10.03 -9.61
C LYS A 375 7.43 9.56 -9.96
N GLU A 376 8.29 10.46 -10.41
CA GLU A 376 9.70 10.21 -10.77
C GLU A 376 10.58 10.05 -9.52
N SER A 377 10.29 10.79 -8.45
CA SER A 377 11.13 10.80 -7.24
C SER A 377 11.16 9.45 -6.49
N MET A 378 10.07 8.69 -6.49
CA MET A 378 10.03 7.40 -5.77
C MET A 378 10.94 6.34 -6.43
N ASN A 379 10.99 6.30 -7.75
CA ASN A 379 11.88 5.36 -8.46
C ASN A 379 13.35 5.72 -8.24
N GLU A 380 13.70 7.01 -8.26
CA GLU A 380 15.05 7.50 -7.97
C GLU A 380 15.49 7.14 -6.54
N TYR A 381 14.60 7.29 -5.57
CA TYR A 381 14.84 6.88 -4.17
C TYR A 381 15.09 5.37 -4.06
N LEU A 382 14.27 4.56 -4.72
CA LEU A 382 14.44 3.10 -4.70
C LEU A 382 15.74 2.67 -5.38
N ASP A 383 16.14 3.31 -6.48
CA ASP A 383 17.39 3.03 -7.16
C ASP A 383 18.59 3.40 -6.26
N LEU A 384 18.50 4.52 -5.55
CA LEU A 384 19.54 4.94 -4.59
C LEU A 384 19.65 3.95 -3.43
N ILE A 385 18.55 3.53 -2.84
CA ILE A 385 18.55 2.53 -1.76
C ILE A 385 19.10 1.20 -2.24
N ASN A 386 18.67 0.75 -3.43
CA ASN A 386 19.15 -0.52 -4.02
C ASN A 386 20.61 -0.48 -4.45
N SER A 387 21.24 0.72 -4.51
CA SER A 387 22.69 0.83 -4.78
C SER A 387 23.54 0.17 -3.68
N GLY A 388 22.97 -0.12 -2.51
CA GLY A 388 23.65 -0.79 -1.41
C GLY A 388 24.63 0.08 -0.62
N LYS A 389 24.76 1.37 -0.94
CA LYS A 389 25.62 2.28 -0.19
C LYS A 389 25.08 2.50 1.23
N PRO A 390 25.98 2.63 2.24
CA PRO A 390 25.55 2.90 3.62
C PRO A 390 24.83 4.25 3.69
N MET A 391 23.65 4.25 4.28
CA MET A 391 22.81 5.44 4.44
C MET A 391 21.77 5.25 5.55
N VAL A 392 21.25 6.35 6.07
CA VAL A 392 20.10 6.35 6.97
C VAL A 392 18.84 6.63 6.16
N LEU A 393 17.89 5.71 6.19
CA LEU A 393 16.55 5.89 5.65
C LEU A 393 15.66 6.40 6.76
N LEU A 394 15.05 7.55 6.57
CA LEU A 394 14.07 8.11 7.49
C LEU A 394 12.69 8.08 6.86
N GLY A 395 11.74 7.41 7.48
CA GLY A 395 10.43 7.37 6.88
C GLY A 395 9.29 7.01 7.82
N THR A 396 8.09 7.09 7.24
CA THR A 396 6.82 6.74 7.87
C THR A 396 6.27 5.46 7.22
N GLN A 397 4.99 5.20 7.41
CA GLN A 397 4.32 3.97 6.93
C GLN A 397 4.50 3.66 5.43
N LEU A 398 4.87 4.64 4.61
CA LEU A 398 5.12 4.42 3.18
C LEU A 398 6.29 3.44 2.94
N LEU A 399 7.34 3.50 3.79
CA LEU A 399 8.49 2.59 3.71
C LEU A 399 8.21 1.19 4.27
N ALA A 400 7.27 1.07 5.19
CA ALA A 400 6.95 -0.21 5.82
C ALA A 400 6.20 -1.17 4.88
N LYS A 401 5.71 -0.69 3.74
CA LYS A 401 4.80 -1.46 2.87
C LYS A 401 5.38 -1.74 1.50
N GLY A 402 5.35 -3.02 1.13
CA GLY A 402 5.56 -3.47 -0.25
C GLY A 402 6.96 -3.29 -0.83
N HIS A 403 7.94 -2.81 -0.05
CA HIS A 403 9.31 -2.63 -0.47
C HIS A 403 10.22 -3.72 0.12
N HIS A 404 11.25 -4.07 -0.63
CA HIS A 404 12.29 -4.98 -0.17
C HIS A 404 13.62 -4.21 -0.16
N PHE A 405 14.22 -4.11 1.03
CA PHE A 405 15.48 -3.41 1.27
C PHE A 405 16.54 -4.41 1.75
N PRO A 406 17.27 -5.06 0.83
CA PRO A 406 18.17 -6.17 1.19
C PRO A 406 19.36 -5.74 2.06
N ASN A 407 19.73 -4.46 2.03
CA ASN A 407 20.89 -3.93 2.75
C ASN A 407 20.53 -3.24 4.08
N VAL A 408 19.24 -3.19 4.44
CA VAL A 408 18.78 -2.70 5.74
C VAL A 408 18.94 -3.81 6.76
N THR A 409 19.86 -3.62 7.71
CA THR A 409 20.19 -4.56 8.78
C THR A 409 19.67 -4.14 10.15
N LEU A 410 19.38 -2.84 10.32
CA LEU A 410 18.82 -2.27 11.55
C LEU A 410 17.57 -1.44 11.22
N VAL A 411 16.51 -1.68 12.00
CA VAL A 411 15.30 -0.85 11.96
C VAL A 411 15.08 -0.26 13.35
N GLY A 412 15.18 1.05 13.47
CA GLY A 412 14.83 1.78 14.70
C GLY A 412 13.40 2.29 14.61
N ILE A 413 12.52 1.86 15.52
CA ILE A 413 11.15 2.34 15.61
C ILE A 413 11.07 3.38 16.72
N LEU A 414 10.88 4.64 16.35
CA LEU A 414 10.67 5.71 17.32
C LEU A 414 9.19 5.78 17.69
N ASP A 415 8.95 6.13 18.96
CA ASP A 415 7.59 6.31 19.49
C ASP A 415 6.68 5.09 19.27
N ALA A 416 7.22 3.90 19.59
CA ALA A 416 6.50 2.64 19.41
C ALA A 416 5.20 2.57 20.23
N ASP A 417 5.19 3.22 21.40
CA ASP A 417 4.07 3.17 22.34
C ASP A 417 2.90 4.09 21.96
N SER A 418 3.11 5.08 21.12
CA SER A 418 2.09 6.09 20.80
C SER A 418 0.79 5.50 20.27
N GLY A 419 0.88 4.42 19.52
CA GLY A 419 -0.29 3.72 19.02
C GLY A 419 -1.12 3.03 20.12
N LEU A 420 -0.49 2.64 21.24
CA LEU A 420 -1.17 2.01 22.38
C LEU A 420 -2.03 3.02 23.16
N PHE A 421 -1.64 4.30 23.13
CA PHE A 421 -2.36 5.41 23.78
C PHE A 421 -3.30 6.14 22.83
N SER A 422 -3.55 5.57 21.66
CA SER A 422 -4.47 6.15 20.68
C SER A 422 -5.93 5.98 21.14
N ALA A 423 -6.77 7.00 20.89
CA ALA A 423 -8.23 6.89 21.04
C ALA A 423 -8.87 5.91 20.02
N ASP A 424 -8.11 5.45 19.04
CA ASP A 424 -8.56 4.45 18.09
C ASP A 424 -8.52 3.07 18.74
N PHE A 425 -9.67 2.42 18.85
CA PHE A 425 -9.81 1.07 19.43
C PHE A 425 -8.94 0.01 18.72
N ARG A 426 -8.48 0.29 17.49
CA ARG A 426 -7.53 -0.55 16.75
C ARG A 426 -6.07 -0.14 16.95
N GLY A 427 -5.78 0.79 17.84
CA GLY A 427 -4.41 1.29 18.06
C GLY A 427 -3.42 0.17 18.36
N SER A 428 -3.75 -0.70 19.29
CA SER A 428 -2.90 -1.85 19.69
C SER A 428 -2.72 -2.86 18.54
N GLU A 429 -3.78 -3.16 17.79
CA GLU A 429 -3.73 -4.02 16.60
C GLU A 429 -2.76 -3.47 15.57
N ARG A 430 -2.83 -2.16 15.29
CA ARG A 430 -1.93 -1.48 14.32
C ARG A 430 -0.48 -1.48 14.74
N VAL A 431 -0.20 -1.26 16.04
CA VAL A 431 1.17 -1.34 16.56
C VAL A 431 1.73 -2.75 16.38
N ALA A 432 0.96 -3.77 16.73
CA ALA A 432 1.37 -5.16 16.55
C ALA A 432 1.62 -5.50 15.07
N GLN A 433 0.72 -5.06 14.17
CA GLN A 433 0.88 -5.24 12.72
C GLN A 433 2.15 -4.55 12.21
N LEU A 434 2.39 -3.30 12.61
CA LEU A 434 3.56 -2.54 12.19
C LEU A 434 4.86 -3.17 12.66
N MET A 435 4.91 -3.62 13.92
CA MET A 435 6.10 -4.26 14.46
C MET A 435 6.41 -5.61 13.79
N THR A 436 5.40 -6.28 13.25
CA THR A 436 5.58 -7.60 12.64
C THR A 436 5.93 -7.52 11.14
N GLN A 437 5.60 -6.42 10.49
CA GLN A 437 5.92 -6.16 9.07
C GLN A 437 7.40 -5.84 8.86
#